data_c3ee137deada5816c8629f8a356b6baa
#
_entry.id   c3ee137deada5816c8629f8a356b6baa
#
_cell.length_a   1.000
_cell.length_b   1.000
_cell.length_c   1.000
_cell.angle_alpha   90.00
_cell.angle_beta   90.00
_cell.angle_gamma   90.00
#
_symmetry.space_group_name_H-M   'P 1'
#
loop_
_entity.id
_entity.type
_entity.pdbx_description
1 polymer ?
#
loop_
_entity_poly.entity_id
_entity_poly.type
_entity_poly.pdbx_seq_one_letter_code
_entity_poly.pdbx_strand_id
1 'polypeptide(L)'
;NEYVKNRRLSEANYDLLHGKKVTDIAFKYGYQSMDGFTRAFKKWCGFLPSEISKRGEHKVFPKFNFIVKVSGGNSMECRIIEKSAFIFVGVSKRVPMQFEGVNNAIVDLANSITQEQREEMHRLQNMEPFEVVNVSYNSDTEFKKEEGYLTHLIGVLTTEKEIGAGLETLPMKAGTWAVF
;
A
#
# COMPACT_ATOMS: atom_id res chain seq x y z
N ASN A 1 6.45 -1.98 25.29
CA ASN A 1 7.08 -2.16 23.97
C ASN A 1 8.13 -1.06 23.75
N GLU A 2 9.40 -1.46 23.68
CA GLU A 2 10.54 -0.53 23.60
C GLU A 2 10.53 0.30 22.30
N TYR A 3 10.13 -0.30 21.19
CA TYR A 3 9.99 0.38 19.91
C TYR A 3 9.04 1.59 20.00
N VAL A 4 7.84 1.39 20.51
CA VAL A 4 6.83 2.47 20.66
C VAL A 4 7.35 3.57 21.56
N LYS A 5 8.05 3.22 22.64
CA LYS A 5 8.68 4.19 23.55
C LYS A 5 9.72 5.05 22.80
N ASN A 6 10.64 4.41 22.07
CA ASN A 6 11.70 5.10 21.35
C ASN A 6 11.14 5.98 20.21
N ARG A 7 10.09 5.52 19.52
CA ARG A 7 9.38 6.32 18.51
C ARG A 7 8.75 7.58 19.13
N ARG A 8 8.03 7.43 20.25
CA ARG A 8 7.42 8.58 20.95
C ARG A 8 8.47 9.60 21.41
N LEU A 9 9.61 9.15 21.90
CA LEU A 9 10.71 10.03 22.32
C LEU A 9 11.36 10.74 21.12
N SER A 10 11.48 10.08 19.98
CA SER A 10 11.99 10.67 18.75
C SER A 10 11.07 11.75 18.21
N GLU A 11 9.76 11.53 18.18
CA GLU A 11 8.77 12.54 17.78
C GLU A 11 8.71 13.71 18.79
N ALA A 12 8.84 13.40 20.09
CA ALA A 12 8.93 14.41 21.13
C ALA A 12 10.17 15.32 20.95
N ASN A 13 11.32 14.73 20.56
CA ASN A 13 12.52 15.49 20.27
C ASN A 13 12.31 16.45 19.08
N TYR A 14 11.66 15.99 18.03
CA TYR A 14 11.29 16.83 16.90
C TYR A 14 10.41 18.02 17.34
N ASP A 15 9.38 17.78 18.13
CA ASP A 15 8.49 18.81 18.63
C ASP A 15 9.22 19.83 19.55
N LEU A 16 10.19 19.37 20.38
CA LEU A 16 11.02 20.23 21.22
C LEU A 16 11.92 21.15 20.40
N LEU A 17 12.52 20.67 19.33
CA LEU A 17 13.32 21.47 18.39
C LEU A 17 12.50 22.58 17.72
N HIS A 18 11.19 22.32 17.51
CA HIS A 18 10.26 23.31 16.94
C HIS A 18 9.61 24.21 18.01
N GLY A 19 10.18 24.26 19.21
CA GLY A 19 9.81 25.23 20.25
C GLY A 19 8.51 24.93 21.01
N LYS A 20 7.99 23.71 20.92
CA LYS A 20 6.82 23.32 21.72
C LYS A 20 7.18 23.16 23.20
N LYS A 21 6.25 23.48 24.09
CA LYS A 21 6.46 23.41 25.53
C LYS A 21 6.61 21.97 26.01
N VAL A 22 7.57 21.74 26.90
CA VAL A 22 7.87 20.41 27.46
C VAL A 22 6.65 19.78 28.13
N THR A 23 5.83 20.59 28.81
CA THR A 23 4.58 20.14 29.45
C THR A 23 3.61 19.52 28.46
N ASP A 24 3.36 20.21 27.36
CA ASP A 24 2.39 19.79 26.35
C ASP A 24 2.86 18.53 25.63
N ILE A 25 4.17 18.44 25.41
CA ILE A 25 4.81 17.28 24.78
C ILE A 25 4.71 16.05 25.68
N ALA A 26 4.95 16.17 26.97
CA ALA A 26 4.86 15.05 27.90
C ALA A 26 3.48 14.37 27.83
N PHE A 27 2.41 15.16 27.92
CA PHE A 27 1.04 14.63 27.85
C PHE A 27 0.66 14.13 26.44
N LYS A 28 1.07 14.86 25.39
CA LYS A 28 0.85 14.46 23.99
C LYS A 28 1.37 13.05 23.69
N TYR A 29 2.55 12.71 24.22
CA TYR A 29 3.17 11.40 23.99
C TYR A 29 2.84 10.35 25.06
N GLY A 30 1.81 10.60 25.87
CA GLY A 30 1.20 9.63 26.77
C GLY A 30 1.94 9.41 28.08
N TYR A 31 2.72 10.40 28.54
CA TYR A 31 3.31 10.39 29.87
C TYR A 31 2.32 11.00 30.89
N GLN A 32 2.20 10.37 32.05
CA GLN A 32 1.30 10.82 33.10
C GLN A 32 1.86 11.98 33.94
N SER A 33 3.19 12.23 33.82
CA SER A 33 3.85 13.31 34.53
C SER A 33 5.06 13.84 33.76
N MET A 34 5.39 15.11 33.96
CA MET A 34 6.60 15.74 33.42
C MET A 34 7.87 15.05 33.88
N ASP A 35 7.94 14.61 35.15
CA ASP A 35 9.11 13.93 35.71
C ASP A 35 9.34 12.57 35.05
N GLY A 36 8.29 11.84 34.81
CA GLY A 36 8.32 10.58 34.07
C GLY A 36 8.84 10.76 32.64
N PHE A 37 8.32 11.77 31.93
CA PHE A 37 8.82 12.14 30.61
C PHE A 37 10.28 12.56 30.63
N THR A 38 10.66 13.47 31.50
CA THR A 38 12.02 14.02 31.61
C THR A 38 13.05 12.92 31.87
N ARG A 39 12.78 12.01 32.81
CA ARG A 39 13.65 10.86 33.07
C ARG A 39 13.79 9.94 31.87
N ALA A 40 12.68 9.60 31.22
CA ALA A 40 12.68 8.74 30.06
C ALA A 40 13.41 9.38 28.87
N PHE A 41 13.18 10.68 28.64
CA PHE A 41 13.82 11.43 27.58
C PHE A 41 15.33 11.59 27.80
N LYS A 42 15.75 11.95 29.02
CA LYS A 42 17.17 12.05 29.36
C LYS A 42 17.90 10.71 29.21
N LYS A 43 17.27 9.62 29.67
CA LYS A 43 17.83 8.27 29.48
C LYS A 43 18.00 7.89 28.00
N TRP A 44 17.08 8.34 27.15
CA TRP A 44 17.09 8.04 25.72
C TRP A 44 18.01 8.97 24.94
N CYS A 45 17.92 10.28 25.16
CA CYS A 45 18.64 11.31 24.39
C CYS A 45 20.01 11.65 24.98
N GLY A 46 20.18 11.56 26.29
CA GLY A 46 21.36 12.02 27.03
C GLY A 46 21.22 13.41 27.65
N PHE A 47 20.25 14.21 27.18
CA PHE A 47 20.04 15.61 27.58
C PHE A 47 18.63 15.78 28.16
N LEU A 48 18.42 16.89 28.88
CA LEU A 48 17.11 17.28 29.37
C LEU A 48 16.24 17.84 28.21
N PRO A 49 14.91 17.60 28.23
CA PRO A 49 14.02 18.15 27.22
C PRO A 49 14.13 19.68 27.06
N SER A 50 14.35 20.41 28.15
CA SER A 50 14.51 21.87 28.16
C SER A 50 15.80 22.37 27.50
N GLU A 51 16.78 21.50 27.30
CA GLU A 51 18.07 21.86 26.69
C GLU A 51 18.05 21.70 25.17
N ILE A 52 17.11 20.90 24.62
CA ILE A 52 17.09 20.51 23.21
C ILE A 52 16.97 21.70 22.27
N SER A 53 16.05 22.63 22.53
CA SER A 53 15.85 23.79 21.66
C SER A 53 17.06 24.72 21.60
N LYS A 54 17.88 24.76 22.68
CA LYS A 54 19.10 25.55 22.75
C LYS A 54 20.29 24.88 22.08
N ARG A 55 20.35 23.53 22.15
CA ARG A 55 21.46 22.76 21.60
C ARG A 55 21.31 22.45 20.11
N GLY A 56 20.08 22.43 19.59
CA GLY A 56 19.81 22.04 18.21
C GLY A 56 20.13 20.59 17.89
N GLU A 57 20.39 19.76 18.91
CA GLU A 57 20.74 18.36 18.71
C GLU A 57 19.50 17.53 18.38
N HIS A 58 19.60 16.75 17.31
CA HIS A 58 18.51 15.93 16.81
C HIS A 58 18.85 14.44 16.88
N LYS A 59 18.33 13.77 17.90
CA LYS A 59 18.37 12.30 17.95
C LYS A 59 17.13 11.72 17.30
N VAL A 60 17.30 10.88 16.30
CA VAL A 60 16.20 10.22 15.56
C VAL A 60 16.22 8.74 15.86
N PHE A 61 15.04 8.19 16.15
CA PHE A 61 14.79 6.77 16.07
C PHE A 61 13.92 6.51 14.84
N PRO A 62 14.48 5.99 13.73
CA PRO A 62 13.78 5.89 12.46
C PRO A 62 12.58 4.96 12.56
N LYS A 63 11.59 5.18 11.68
CA LYS A 63 10.53 4.20 11.45
C LYS A 63 11.16 2.93 10.88
N PHE A 64 10.72 1.77 11.33
CA PHE A 64 11.06 0.54 10.63
C PHE A 64 10.36 0.55 9.27
N ASN A 65 11.15 0.51 8.23
CA ASN A 65 10.68 0.09 6.92
C ASN A 65 10.89 -1.42 6.86
N PHE A 66 9.81 -2.17 6.89
CA PHE A 66 9.88 -3.61 6.72
C PHE A 66 10.09 -3.90 5.22
N ILE A 67 11.30 -4.29 4.85
CA ILE A 67 11.52 -4.97 3.57
C ILE A 67 11.31 -6.45 3.87
N VAL A 68 10.15 -6.99 3.51
CA VAL A 68 9.90 -8.43 3.61
C VAL A 68 10.60 -9.08 2.42
N LYS A 69 11.79 -9.64 2.63
CA LYS A 69 12.39 -10.58 1.69
C LYS A 69 11.75 -11.94 1.92
N VAL A 70 10.87 -12.35 1.05
CA VAL A 70 10.39 -13.73 1.00
C VAL A 70 11.48 -14.54 0.29
N SER A 71 12.27 -15.29 1.05
CA SER A 71 13.26 -16.22 0.50
C SER A 71 12.65 -17.62 0.41
N GLY A 72 12.46 -18.07 -0.83
CA GLY A 72 11.92 -19.40 -1.14
C GLY A 72 11.44 -19.41 -2.59
N GLY A 73 12.33 -19.60 -3.55
CA GLY A 73 12.08 -19.35 -4.97
C GLY A 73 12.53 -17.94 -5.36
N ASN A 74 12.42 -17.58 -6.62
CA ASN A 74 12.92 -16.32 -7.18
C ASN A 74 12.57 -15.10 -6.31
N SER A 75 13.55 -14.22 -6.04
CA SER A 75 13.36 -13.02 -5.22
C SER A 75 12.25 -12.15 -5.81
N MET A 76 11.12 -12.05 -5.10
CA MET A 76 10.10 -11.05 -5.42
C MET A 76 10.54 -9.71 -4.82
N GLU A 77 10.87 -8.75 -5.65
CA GLU A 77 11.06 -7.37 -5.23
C GLU A 77 9.70 -6.69 -5.07
N CYS A 78 9.31 -6.33 -3.86
CA CYS A 78 8.11 -5.55 -3.61
C CYS A 78 8.44 -4.06 -3.67
N ARG A 79 7.78 -3.32 -4.53
CA ARG A 79 7.84 -1.85 -4.61
C ARG A 79 6.52 -1.26 -4.13
N ILE A 80 6.61 -0.23 -3.31
CA ILE A 80 5.45 0.55 -2.87
C ILE A 80 5.39 1.80 -3.73
N ILE A 81 4.28 1.97 -4.45
CA ILE A 81 4.06 3.11 -5.35
C ILE A 81 2.73 3.81 -5.04
N GLU A 82 2.68 5.11 -5.26
CA GLU A 82 1.43 5.88 -5.24
C GLU A 82 0.86 5.95 -6.66
N LYS A 83 -0.42 5.58 -6.81
CA LYS A 83 -1.15 5.76 -8.06
C LYS A 83 -2.32 6.71 -7.87
N SER A 84 -2.52 7.61 -8.82
CA SER A 84 -3.76 8.39 -8.95
C SER A 84 -4.94 7.47 -9.28
N ALA A 85 -6.17 7.97 -9.18
CA ALA A 85 -7.35 7.20 -9.55
C ALA A 85 -7.29 6.79 -11.03
N PHE A 86 -7.68 5.54 -11.31
CA PHE A 86 -7.68 4.95 -12.65
C PHE A 86 -8.79 3.91 -12.79
N ILE A 87 -8.93 3.33 -13.96
CA ILE A 87 -9.93 2.30 -14.26
C ILE A 87 -9.21 1.09 -14.87
N PHE A 88 -9.48 -0.11 -14.35
CA PHE A 88 -9.27 -1.32 -15.13
C PHE A 88 -10.43 -1.47 -16.10
N VAL A 89 -10.13 -1.65 -17.38
CA VAL A 89 -11.14 -1.81 -18.44
C VAL A 89 -10.82 -3.05 -19.26
N GLY A 90 -11.83 -3.90 -19.48
CA GLY A 90 -11.61 -5.15 -20.19
C GLY A 90 -12.83 -6.05 -20.21
N VAL A 91 -12.59 -7.34 -20.41
CA VAL A 91 -13.63 -8.38 -20.38
C VAL A 91 -13.53 -9.16 -19.08
N SER A 92 -14.67 -9.36 -18.41
CA SER A 92 -14.68 -10.08 -17.14
C SER A 92 -15.64 -11.27 -17.12
N LYS A 93 -15.39 -12.21 -16.21
CA LYS A 93 -16.24 -13.37 -15.97
C LYS A 93 -16.09 -13.89 -14.55
N ARG A 94 -17.16 -14.45 -14.00
CA ARG A 94 -17.10 -15.24 -12.77
C ARG A 94 -16.42 -16.57 -13.07
N VAL A 95 -15.31 -16.87 -12.40
CA VAL A 95 -14.53 -18.08 -12.58
C VAL A 95 -14.35 -18.81 -11.24
N PRO A 96 -14.24 -20.13 -11.21
CA PRO A 96 -13.93 -20.87 -9.99
C PRO A 96 -12.55 -20.44 -9.47
N MET A 97 -12.40 -20.37 -8.14
CA MET A 97 -11.13 -20.10 -7.50
C MET A 97 -10.22 -21.31 -7.65
N GLN A 98 -9.03 -21.11 -8.20
CA GLN A 98 -8.03 -22.15 -8.43
C GLN A 98 -6.64 -21.56 -8.30
N PHE A 99 -5.78 -22.14 -7.45
CA PHE A 99 -4.43 -21.65 -7.19
C PHE A 99 -3.37 -22.46 -7.93
N GLU A 100 -3.66 -23.73 -8.22
CA GLU A 100 -2.74 -24.62 -8.90
C GLU A 100 -3.26 -25.03 -10.28
N GLY A 101 -2.34 -25.20 -11.23
CA GLY A 101 -2.64 -25.61 -12.60
C GLY A 101 -3.26 -24.51 -13.45
N VAL A 102 -3.88 -24.92 -14.56
CA VAL A 102 -4.48 -24.02 -15.55
C VAL A 102 -5.97 -23.87 -15.27
N ASN A 103 -6.43 -22.66 -15.00
CA ASN A 103 -7.85 -22.37 -14.88
C ASN A 103 -8.47 -22.20 -16.29
N ASN A 104 -9.12 -23.26 -16.78
CA ASN A 104 -9.71 -23.27 -18.13
C ASN A 104 -10.77 -22.16 -18.32
N ALA A 105 -11.49 -21.76 -17.28
CA ALA A 105 -12.47 -20.68 -17.39
C ALA A 105 -11.81 -19.33 -17.70
N ILE A 106 -10.57 -19.09 -17.25
CA ILE A 106 -9.77 -17.91 -17.61
C ILE A 106 -9.26 -18.03 -19.05
N VAL A 107 -8.82 -19.21 -19.46
CA VAL A 107 -8.40 -19.46 -20.85
C VAL A 107 -9.55 -19.22 -21.81
N ASP A 108 -10.75 -19.71 -21.49
CA ASP A 108 -11.96 -19.49 -22.29
C ASP A 108 -12.32 -18.00 -22.36
N LEU A 109 -12.20 -17.29 -21.24
CA LEU A 109 -12.40 -15.84 -21.22
C LEU A 109 -11.42 -15.12 -22.15
N ALA A 110 -10.12 -15.45 -22.09
CA ALA A 110 -9.11 -14.86 -22.96
C ALA A 110 -9.39 -15.12 -24.45
N ASN A 111 -9.85 -16.33 -24.78
CA ASN A 111 -10.19 -16.74 -26.16
C ASN A 111 -11.50 -16.07 -26.66
N SER A 112 -12.38 -15.67 -25.75
CA SER A 112 -13.66 -15.00 -26.10
C SER A 112 -13.50 -13.53 -26.45
N ILE A 113 -12.35 -12.90 -26.19
CA ILE A 113 -12.10 -11.49 -26.46
C ILE A 113 -12.10 -11.26 -27.98
N THR A 114 -13.04 -10.46 -28.45
CA THR A 114 -13.19 -10.13 -29.87
C THR A 114 -12.10 -9.18 -30.37
N GLN A 115 -11.95 -9.11 -31.70
CA GLN A 115 -11.00 -8.17 -32.32
C GLN A 115 -11.36 -6.71 -31.98
N GLU A 116 -12.64 -6.34 -32.03
CA GLU A 116 -13.13 -5.01 -31.66
C GLU A 116 -12.77 -4.65 -30.22
N GLN A 117 -12.94 -5.59 -29.28
CA GLN A 117 -12.57 -5.39 -27.87
C GLN A 117 -11.06 -5.23 -27.69
N ARG A 118 -10.23 -5.95 -28.46
CA ARG A 118 -8.77 -5.81 -28.43
C ARG A 118 -8.33 -4.44 -28.93
N GLU A 119 -8.91 -3.97 -30.03
CA GLU A 119 -8.62 -2.67 -30.60
C GLU A 119 -9.04 -1.53 -29.64
N GLU A 120 -10.20 -1.66 -29.01
CA GLU A 120 -10.66 -0.69 -28.04
C GLU A 120 -9.78 -0.66 -26.77
N MET A 121 -9.39 -1.82 -26.23
CA MET A 121 -8.44 -1.88 -25.12
C MET A 121 -7.10 -1.25 -25.48
N HIS A 122 -6.58 -1.49 -26.68
CA HIS A 122 -5.35 -0.86 -27.16
C HIS A 122 -5.48 0.66 -27.25
N ARG A 123 -6.61 1.18 -27.70
CA ARG A 123 -6.90 2.61 -27.75
C ARG A 123 -6.95 3.25 -26.35
N LEU A 124 -7.52 2.55 -25.39
CA LEU A 124 -7.73 3.02 -24.02
C LEU A 124 -6.48 2.98 -23.16
N GLN A 125 -5.52 2.14 -23.50
CA GLN A 125 -4.30 1.90 -22.70
C GLN A 125 -3.41 3.14 -22.65
N ASN A 126 -3.55 3.95 -21.60
CA ASN A 126 -2.80 5.21 -21.43
C ASN A 126 -2.04 5.32 -20.11
N MET A 127 -1.93 4.20 -19.37
CA MET A 127 -1.21 4.13 -18.09
C MET A 127 -0.30 2.90 -18.01
N GLU A 128 0.77 3.02 -17.24
CA GLU A 128 1.64 1.88 -16.86
C GLU A 128 0.92 0.90 -15.90
N PRO A 129 1.13 -0.41 -16.12
CA PRO A 129 1.91 -1.05 -17.18
C PRO A 129 1.19 -0.97 -18.53
N PHE A 130 1.95 -0.67 -19.61
CA PHE A 130 1.42 -0.67 -20.99
C PHE A 130 1.33 -2.09 -21.55
N GLU A 131 0.62 -2.96 -20.84
CA GLU A 131 0.41 -4.36 -21.17
C GLU A 131 -0.97 -4.82 -20.69
N VAL A 132 -1.41 -5.98 -21.18
CA VAL A 132 -2.64 -6.60 -20.71
C VAL A 132 -2.44 -7.14 -19.30
N VAL A 133 -3.33 -6.78 -18.41
CA VAL A 133 -3.31 -7.19 -17.01
C VAL A 133 -4.45 -8.16 -16.71
N ASN A 134 -4.21 -9.03 -15.74
CA ASN A 134 -5.20 -9.93 -15.16
C ASN A 134 -5.56 -9.45 -13.76
N VAL A 135 -6.84 -9.21 -13.51
CA VAL A 135 -7.34 -8.68 -12.24
C VAL A 135 -8.35 -9.64 -11.63
N SER A 136 -8.11 -10.07 -10.40
CA SER A 136 -9.04 -10.92 -9.64
C SER A 136 -9.64 -10.13 -8.48
N TYR A 137 -10.97 -10.10 -8.38
CA TYR A 137 -11.71 -9.35 -7.37
C TYR A 137 -13.05 -10.02 -7.05
N ASN A 138 -13.79 -9.49 -6.08
CA ASN A 138 -15.10 -10.04 -5.66
C ASN A 138 -15.09 -11.54 -5.41
N SER A 139 -14.15 -12.02 -4.61
CA SER A 139 -14.14 -13.44 -4.23
C SER A 139 -15.25 -13.74 -3.23
N ASP A 140 -15.86 -14.94 -3.34
CA ASP A 140 -16.89 -15.42 -2.41
C ASP A 140 -16.29 -15.76 -1.04
N THR A 141 -14.99 -16.09 -1.00
CA THR A 141 -14.27 -16.48 0.21
C THR A 141 -12.96 -15.71 0.32
N GLU A 142 -12.33 -15.76 1.51
CA GLU A 142 -10.94 -15.30 1.65
C GLU A 142 -10.00 -16.18 0.79
N PHE A 143 -8.96 -15.58 0.18
CA PHE A 143 -7.96 -16.25 -0.65
C PHE A 143 -7.09 -17.26 0.14
N LYS A 144 -7.71 -18.09 0.97
CA LYS A 144 -7.02 -19.12 1.77
C LYS A 144 -7.32 -20.54 1.32
N LYS A 145 -8.40 -20.73 0.55
CA LYS A 145 -8.85 -22.03 0.06
C LYS A 145 -9.33 -21.91 -1.37
N GLU A 146 -9.22 -23.00 -2.13
CA GLU A 146 -9.75 -23.11 -3.49
C GLU A 146 -11.26 -23.41 -3.46
N GLU A 147 -12.04 -22.55 -2.80
CA GLU A 147 -13.49 -22.70 -2.66
C GLU A 147 -14.20 -21.44 -3.17
N GLY A 148 -15.30 -21.64 -3.90
CA GLY A 148 -16.12 -20.53 -4.42
C GLY A 148 -15.60 -19.96 -5.74
N TYR A 149 -16.05 -18.75 -6.03
CA TYR A 149 -15.78 -18.04 -7.27
C TYR A 149 -15.20 -16.64 -7.00
N LEU A 150 -14.50 -16.14 -8.01
CA LEU A 150 -14.08 -14.73 -8.06
C LEU A 150 -14.43 -14.14 -9.43
N THR A 151 -14.44 -12.83 -9.54
CA THR A 151 -14.50 -12.17 -10.83
C THR A 151 -13.08 -11.98 -11.35
N HIS A 152 -12.83 -12.47 -12.56
CA HIS A 152 -11.56 -12.30 -13.26
C HIS A 152 -11.77 -11.37 -14.45
N LEU A 153 -10.96 -10.32 -14.56
CA LEU A 153 -10.96 -9.35 -15.65
C LEU A 153 -9.62 -9.42 -16.38
N ILE A 154 -9.69 -9.50 -17.69
CA ILE A 154 -8.53 -9.38 -18.59
C ILE A 154 -8.68 -8.04 -19.33
N GLY A 155 -7.74 -7.14 -19.17
CA GLY A 155 -7.88 -5.79 -19.69
C GLY A 155 -6.63 -4.93 -19.55
N VAL A 156 -6.83 -3.62 -19.56
CA VAL A 156 -5.78 -2.60 -19.50
C VAL A 156 -6.13 -1.53 -18.47
N LEU A 157 -5.16 -0.66 -18.17
CA LEU A 157 -5.36 0.50 -17.31
C LEU A 157 -5.62 1.75 -18.13
N THR A 158 -6.59 2.55 -17.68
CA THR A 158 -6.95 3.80 -18.35
C THR A 158 -7.42 4.88 -17.37
N THR A 159 -7.30 6.13 -17.80
CA THR A 159 -7.96 7.29 -17.19
C THR A 159 -9.15 7.79 -18.03
N GLU A 160 -9.36 7.21 -19.22
CA GLU A 160 -10.47 7.54 -20.11
C GLU A 160 -11.81 7.12 -19.52
N LYS A 161 -12.85 7.89 -19.81
CA LYS A 161 -14.22 7.64 -19.33
C LYS A 161 -15.15 7.12 -20.42
N GLU A 162 -14.84 7.39 -21.67
CA GLU A 162 -15.62 6.93 -22.82
C GLU A 162 -15.09 5.56 -23.26
N ILE A 163 -15.84 4.51 -22.92
CA ILE A 163 -15.46 3.12 -23.10
C ILE A 163 -16.49 2.45 -24.01
N GLY A 164 -16.00 1.90 -25.12
CA GLY A 164 -16.80 1.23 -26.13
C GLY A 164 -16.70 -0.31 -26.11
N ALA A 165 -17.12 -0.95 -27.19
CA ALA A 165 -17.00 -2.38 -27.48
C ALA A 165 -17.57 -3.32 -26.38
N GLY A 166 -18.50 -2.83 -25.54
CA GLY A 166 -19.09 -3.61 -24.46
C GLY A 166 -18.08 -4.05 -23.38
N LEU A 167 -16.98 -3.31 -23.23
CA LEU A 167 -15.98 -3.57 -22.17
C LEU A 167 -16.54 -3.19 -20.79
N GLU A 168 -16.16 -3.97 -19.80
CA GLU A 168 -16.50 -3.71 -18.40
C GLU A 168 -15.44 -2.87 -17.71
N THR A 169 -15.84 -2.19 -16.63
CA THR A 169 -14.98 -1.24 -15.91
C THR A 169 -14.90 -1.58 -14.43
N LEU A 170 -13.70 -1.47 -13.86
CA LEU A 170 -13.46 -1.55 -12.43
C LEU A 170 -12.71 -0.29 -12.00
N PRO A 171 -13.43 0.72 -11.45
CA PRO A 171 -12.81 1.97 -11.04
C PRO A 171 -11.99 1.79 -9.75
N MET A 172 -10.78 2.34 -9.74
CA MET A 172 -9.87 2.34 -8.62
C MET A 172 -9.66 3.75 -8.10
N LYS A 173 -9.72 3.90 -6.79
CA LYS A 173 -9.40 5.18 -6.13
C LYS A 173 -7.89 5.37 -6.08
N ALA A 174 -7.47 6.65 -5.99
CA ALA A 174 -6.07 6.96 -5.69
C ALA A 174 -5.63 6.30 -4.39
N GLY A 175 -4.42 5.80 -4.36
CA GLY A 175 -3.89 5.12 -3.17
C GLY A 175 -2.52 4.48 -3.38
N THR A 176 -2.08 3.84 -2.32
CA THR A 176 -0.79 3.16 -2.24
C THR A 176 -0.91 1.71 -2.71
N TRP A 177 -0.03 1.30 -3.61
CA TRP A 177 0.00 -0.03 -4.21
C TRP A 177 1.30 -0.75 -3.88
N ALA A 178 1.20 -2.04 -3.57
CA ALA A 178 2.34 -2.94 -3.53
C ALA A 178 2.46 -3.66 -4.87
N VAL A 179 3.64 -3.54 -5.50
CA VAL A 179 3.95 -4.18 -6.79
C VAL A 179 5.08 -5.17 -6.58
N PHE A 180 4.88 -6.41 -7.02
CA PHE A 180 5.81 -7.52 -6.85
C PHE A 180 6.43 -7.91 -8.17
#